data_7a40b51caf146a165340c49c130929ba
#
_entry.id   7a40b51caf146a165340c49c130929ba
#
_cell.length_a   1.000
_cell.length_b   1.000
_cell.length_c   1.000
_cell.angle_alpha   90.00
_cell.angle_beta   90.00
_cell.angle_gamma   90.00
#
_symmetry.space_group_name_H-M   'P 1'
#
loop_
_entity.id
_entity.type
_entity.pdbx_description
1 polymer ?
#
loop_
_entity_poly.entity_id
_entity_poly.type
_entity_poly.pdbx_seq_one_letter_code
_entity_poly.pdbx_strand_id
1 'polypeptide(L)'
;ASTEMVWGAMYGEIFMNLEQHSQERYKEMSETLYNCYFDQIKFNNRKAEVDFNNPVIVYSNSGERPNLFPESFRSAMTKAAKGYRFLDLNTLVQIRKKFINEFYANFSDFNNVLFDYHKKIIEAGHFEAYNYWLFAYGNNAQANKWVKENKGKWDSFLKWKKENPIKITQENV
;
A
#
# COMPACT_ATOMS: atom_id res chain seq x y z
N ALA A 1 -15.34 13.50 1.52
CA ALA A 1 -14.34 12.61 0.94
C ALA A 1 -13.07 13.42 0.76
N SER A 2 -11.96 12.97 1.34
CA SER A 2 -10.67 13.64 1.21
C SER A 2 -10.19 13.54 -0.23
N THR A 3 -9.78 14.68 -0.80
CA THR A 3 -9.09 14.74 -2.10
C THR A 3 -7.68 14.13 -2.04
N GLU A 4 -7.31 13.55 -0.88
CA GLU A 4 -5.96 13.11 -0.54
C GLU A 4 -5.92 11.63 -0.14
N MET A 5 -6.60 10.77 -0.90
CA MET A 5 -6.68 9.32 -0.58
C MET A 5 -5.32 8.63 -0.60
N VAL A 6 -4.37 9.10 -1.42
CA VAL A 6 -2.99 8.60 -1.42
C VAL A 6 -2.36 8.76 -0.04
N TRP A 7 -2.44 9.96 0.53
CA TRP A 7 -1.86 10.24 1.85
C TRP A 7 -2.57 9.46 2.95
N GLY A 8 -3.91 9.37 2.88
CA GLY A 8 -4.69 8.56 3.81
C GLY A 8 -4.27 7.09 3.81
N ALA A 9 -4.09 6.51 2.62
CA ALA A 9 -3.62 5.13 2.49
C ALA A 9 -2.19 4.96 3.04
N MET A 10 -1.28 5.89 2.74
CA MET A 10 0.12 5.82 3.19
C MET A 10 0.26 6.00 4.69
N TYR A 11 -0.37 7.05 5.25
CA TYR A 11 -0.31 7.28 6.70
C TYR A 11 -1.06 6.21 7.49
N GLY A 12 -2.16 5.68 6.95
CA GLY A 12 -2.86 4.54 7.53
C GLY A 12 -1.97 3.30 7.60
N GLU A 13 -1.21 3.03 6.56
CA GLU A 13 -0.28 1.90 6.54
C GLU A 13 0.93 2.11 7.47
N ILE A 14 1.47 3.34 7.53
CA ILE A 14 2.50 3.70 8.52
C ILE A 14 1.95 3.50 9.94
N PHE A 15 0.74 4.00 10.21
CA PHE A 15 0.06 3.81 11.50
C PHE A 15 -0.03 2.32 11.87
N MET A 16 -0.46 1.46 10.96
CA MET A 16 -0.53 0.00 11.17
C MET A 16 0.83 -0.61 11.57
N ASN A 17 1.91 -0.08 11.04
CA ASN A 17 3.25 -0.57 11.36
C ASN A 17 3.78 -0.06 12.70
N LEU A 18 3.29 1.07 13.19
CA LEU A 18 3.69 1.71 14.45
C LEU A 18 2.77 1.33 15.62
N GLU A 19 1.47 1.11 15.35
CA GLU A 19 0.48 0.78 16.39
C GLU A 19 0.73 -0.63 16.93
N GLN A 20 0.94 -0.74 18.23
CA GLN A 20 1.25 -2.00 18.91
C GLN A 20 0.27 -2.33 20.03
N HIS A 21 -0.65 -1.42 20.38
CA HIS A 21 -1.37 -1.49 21.65
C HIS A 21 -2.90 -1.60 21.52
N SER A 22 -3.49 -1.18 20.39
CA SER A 22 -4.94 -1.18 20.24
C SER A 22 -5.41 -2.12 19.14
N GLN A 23 -5.96 -3.25 19.54
CA GLN A 23 -6.52 -4.24 18.62
C GLN A 23 -7.73 -3.69 17.83
N GLU A 24 -8.52 -2.81 18.46
CA GLU A 24 -9.67 -2.18 17.81
C GLU A 24 -9.25 -1.21 16.70
N ARG A 25 -8.31 -0.30 16.98
CA ARG A 25 -7.76 0.62 15.98
C ARG A 25 -7.08 -0.12 14.83
N TYR A 26 -6.38 -1.20 15.16
CA TYR A 26 -5.76 -2.06 14.16
C TYR A 26 -6.81 -2.64 13.21
N LYS A 27 -7.92 -3.16 13.75
CA LYS A 27 -9.03 -3.70 12.96
C LYS A 27 -9.65 -2.65 12.05
N GLU A 28 -10.04 -1.50 12.60
CA GLU A 28 -10.63 -0.39 11.86
C GLU A 28 -9.72 0.09 10.73
N MET A 29 -8.43 0.26 10.99
CA MET A 29 -7.49 0.72 9.99
C MET A 29 -7.26 -0.34 8.90
N SER A 30 -7.17 -1.61 9.26
CA SER A 30 -7.06 -2.72 8.30
C SER A 30 -8.25 -2.78 7.34
N GLU A 31 -9.48 -2.63 7.87
CA GLU A 31 -10.71 -2.55 7.08
C GLU A 31 -10.71 -1.30 6.18
N THR A 32 -10.33 -0.15 6.73
CA THR A 32 -10.27 1.12 6.00
C THR A 32 -9.29 1.06 4.84
N LEU A 33 -8.10 0.53 5.07
CA LEU A 33 -7.08 0.37 4.02
C LEU A 33 -7.54 -0.60 2.94
N TYR A 34 -8.12 -1.73 3.33
CA TYR A 34 -8.68 -2.69 2.37
C TYR A 34 -9.72 -2.01 1.48
N ASN A 35 -10.72 -1.36 2.07
CA ASN A 35 -11.77 -0.68 1.33
C ASN A 35 -11.21 0.43 0.43
N CYS A 36 -10.23 1.21 0.91
CA CYS A 36 -9.55 2.22 0.12
C CYS A 36 -8.97 1.61 -1.17
N TYR A 37 -8.16 0.57 -1.09
CA TYR A 37 -7.57 -0.06 -2.28
C TYR A 37 -8.64 -0.67 -3.19
N PHE A 38 -9.65 -1.33 -2.63
CA PHE A 38 -10.72 -1.97 -3.40
C PHE A 38 -11.67 -0.97 -4.04
N ASP A 39 -11.80 0.22 -3.50
CA ASP A 39 -12.60 1.29 -4.09
C ASP A 39 -11.83 2.06 -5.17
N GLN A 40 -10.52 2.20 -5.02
CA GLN A 40 -9.69 3.00 -5.92
C GLN A 40 -9.12 2.21 -7.10
N ILE A 41 -9.14 0.88 -7.06
CA ILE A 41 -8.68 0.02 -8.16
C ILE A 41 -9.87 -0.76 -8.70
N LYS A 42 -10.35 -0.39 -9.89
CA LYS A 42 -11.46 -1.04 -10.58
C LYS A 42 -11.00 -1.64 -11.91
N PHE A 43 -11.73 -2.63 -12.39
CA PHE A 43 -11.46 -3.26 -13.68
C PHE A 43 -12.72 -3.20 -14.57
N ASN A 44 -12.66 -2.39 -15.62
CA ASN A 44 -13.72 -2.25 -16.61
C ASN A 44 -13.21 -2.68 -17.99
N ASN A 45 -13.92 -3.57 -18.67
CA ASN A 45 -13.57 -4.04 -20.03
C ASN A 45 -12.07 -4.43 -20.15
N ARG A 46 -11.52 -5.13 -19.14
CA ARG A 46 -10.12 -5.56 -19.06
C ARG A 46 -9.10 -4.42 -18.92
N LYS A 47 -9.56 -3.21 -18.60
CA LYS A 47 -8.67 -2.08 -18.27
C LYS A 47 -8.73 -1.81 -16.78
N ALA A 48 -7.57 -1.55 -16.20
CA ALA A 48 -7.48 -1.07 -14.83
C ALA A 48 -7.79 0.43 -14.82
N GLU A 49 -8.72 0.81 -13.95
CA GLU A 49 -9.03 2.20 -13.60
C GLU A 49 -8.55 2.40 -12.17
N VAL A 50 -7.64 3.34 -11.99
CA VAL A 50 -7.02 3.64 -10.70
C VAL A 50 -7.24 5.10 -10.38
N ASP A 51 -7.93 5.37 -9.27
CA ASP A 51 -8.34 6.72 -8.90
C ASP A 51 -8.07 7.00 -7.41
N PHE A 52 -6.80 7.03 -7.03
CA PHE A 52 -6.41 7.43 -5.68
C PHE A 52 -6.52 8.94 -5.43
N ASN A 53 -6.68 9.74 -6.48
CA ASN A 53 -6.83 11.19 -6.39
C ASN A 53 -7.66 11.73 -7.53
N ASN A 54 -8.50 12.68 -7.18
CA ASN A 54 -8.99 13.67 -8.12
C ASN A 54 -7.96 14.81 -8.13
N PRO A 55 -7.05 14.91 -9.12
CA PRO A 55 -6.04 15.96 -9.11
C PRO A 55 -6.74 17.30 -9.33
N VAL A 56 -7.01 18.01 -8.28
CA VAL A 56 -7.18 19.46 -8.39
C VAL A 56 -5.77 20.01 -8.56
N ILE A 57 -5.36 20.24 -9.80
CA ILE A 57 -4.14 21.00 -10.08
C ILE A 57 -4.45 22.43 -9.66
N VAL A 58 -4.13 22.75 -8.43
CA VAL A 58 -4.13 24.15 -7.96
C VAL A 58 -2.90 24.78 -8.57
N TYR A 59 -3.08 25.54 -9.64
CA TYR A 59 -2.06 26.46 -10.11
C TYR A 59 -1.95 27.56 -9.06
N SER A 60 -1.01 27.42 -8.15
CA SER A 60 -0.64 28.47 -7.22
C SER A 60 0.07 29.58 -8.02
N ASN A 61 -0.45 30.78 -7.94
CA ASN A 61 0.25 31.99 -8.46
C ASN A 61 1.53 32.31 -7.68
N SER A 62 1.86 31.52 -6.63
CA SER A 62 3.04 31.71 -5.75
C SER A 62 4.34 31.18 -6.34
N GLY A 63 4.34 30.59 -7.53
CA GLY A 63 5.54 29.99 -8.13
C GLY A 63 5.97 28.66 -7.50
N GLU A 64 5.22 28.12 -6.56
CA GLU A 64 5.46 26.79 -5.98
C GLU A 64 5.16 25.71 -7.02
N ARG A 65 6.06 24.75 -7.14
CA ARG A 65 5.85 23.58 -8.01
C ARG A 65 4.71 22.73 -7.43
N PRO A 66 3.73 22.28 -8.26
CA PRO A 66 2.68 21.41 -7.78
C PRO A 66 3.30 20.13 -7.20
N ASN A 67 2.74 19.61 -6.10
CA ASN A 67 3.13 18.32 -5.58
C ASN A 67 2.71 17.22 -6.56
N LEU A 68 3.66 16.68 -7.31
CA LEU A 68 3.43 15.65 -8.33
C LEU A 68 3.36 14.23 -7.75
N PHE A 69 3.61 14.06 -6.45
CA PHE A 69 3.64 12.73 -5.83
C PHE A 69 2.33 11.94 -6.01
N PRO A 70 1.13 12.51 -5.78
CA PRO A 70 -0.13 11.78 -5.97
C PRO A 70 -0.32 11.29 -7.40
N GLU A 71 0.05 12.09 -8.40
CA GLU A 71 -0.05 11.70 -9.80
C GLU A 71 0.97 10.62 -10.16
N SER A 72 2.19 10.70 -9.62
CA SER A 72 3.23 9.70 -9.77
C SER A 72 2.80 8.37 -9.15
N PHE A 73 2.19 8.41 -7.97
CA PHE A 73 1.60 7.24 -7.32
C PHE A 73 0.51 6.59 -8.19
N ARG A 74 -0.46 7.39 -8.66
CA ARG A 74 -1.55 6.92 -9.51
C ARG A 74 -1.02 6.32 -10.80
N SER A 75 -0.06 6.97 -11.45
CA SER A 75 0.57 6.50 -12.69
C SER A 75 1.26 5.14 -12.50
N ALA A 76 2.09 5.01 -11.46
CA ALA A 76 2.77 3.76 -11.13
C ALA A 76 1.77 2.65 -10.78
N MET A 77 0.72 2.96 -10.00
CA MET A 77 -0.31 2.00 -9.63
C MET A 77 -1.12 1.52 -10.85
N THR A 78 -1.45 2.43 -11.77
CA THR A 78 -2.12 2.09 -13.03
C THR A 78 -1.28 1.15 -13.89
N LYS A 79 0.02 1.42 -14.01
CA LYS A 79 0.96 0.53 -14.72
C LYS A 79 1.04 -0.84 -14.05
N ALA A 80 1.14 -0.87 -12.73
CA ALA A 80 1.22 -2.09 -11.95
C ALA A 80 -0.04 -2.96 -12.08
N ALA A 81 -1.22 -2.33 -12.14
CA ALA A 81 -2.51 -3.00 -12.29
C ALA A 81 -2.78 -3.53 -13.71
N LYS A 82 -1.98 -3.11 -14.71
CA LYS A 82 -2.16 -3.55 -16.11
C LYS A 82 -2.02 -5.07 -16.25
N GLY A 83 -2.97 -5.67 -16.94
CA GLY A 83 -3.00 -7.11 -17.24
C GLY A 83 -3.80 -7.94 -16.25
N TYR A 84 -4.17 -7.40 -15.10
CA TYR A 84 -5.14 -8.03 -14.20
C TYR A 84 -6.58 -7.75 -14.66
N ARG A 85 -7.53 -8.53 -14.16
CA ARG A 85 -8.95 -8.47 -14.59
C ARG A 85 -9.93 -8.32 -13.43
N PHE A 86 -9.50 -8.61 -12.23
CA PHE A 86 -10.28 -8.52 -10.99
C PHE A 86 -9.36 -8.23 -9.84
N LEU A 87 -9.92 -7.81 -8.71
CA LEU A 87 -9.20 -7.54 -7.49
C LEU A 87 -9.66 -8.52 -6.39
N ASP A 88 -8.71 -9.23 -5.82
CA ASP A 88 -8.79 -9.94 -4.56
C ASP A 88 -7.48 -9.70 -3.78
N LEU A 89 -7.33 -10.23 -2.58
CA LEU A 89 -6.11 -10.01 -1.81
C LEU A 89 -4.86 -10.52 -2.55
N ASN A 90 -4.94 -11.66 -3.21
CA ASN A 90 -3.79 -12.21 -3.95
C ASN A 90 -3.37 -11.29 -5.10
N THR A 91 -4.34 -10.84 -5.88
CA THR A 91 -4.12 -9.90 -6.99
C THR A 91 -3.58 -8.57 -6.48
N LEU A 92 -4.13 -8.05 -5.37
CA LEU A 92 -3.66 -6.81 -4.74
C LEU A 92 -2.19 -6.92 -4.29
N VAL A 93 -1.79 -8.06 -3.69
CA VAL A 93 -0.38 -8.33 -3.35
C VAL A 93 0.52 -8.18 -4.57
N GLN A 94 0.14 -8.79 -5.70
CA GLN A 94 0.93 -8.75 -6.93
C GLN A 94 0.99 -7.33 -7.52
N ILE A 95 -0.13 -6.62 -7.53
CA ILE A 95 -0.20 -5.22 -7.99
C ILE A 95 0.69 -4.34 -7.12
N ARG A 96 0.59 -4.44 -5.79
CA ARG A 96 1.40 -3.64 -4.88
C ARG A 96 2.90 -3.95 -4.99
N LYS A 97 3.28 -5.20 -5.21
CA LYS A 97 4.67 -5.57 -5.45
C LYS A 97 5.21 -4.95 -6.76
N LYS A 98 4.42 -5.02 -7.84
CA LYS A 98 4.76 -4.36 -9.12
C LYS A 98 4.81 -2.84 -8.97
N PHE A 99 3.88 -2.26 -8.21
CA PHE A 99 3.84 -0.82 -7.95
C PHE A 99 5.17 -0.30 -7.37
N ILE A 100 5.75 -0.98 -6.39
CA ILE A 100 7.03 -0.56 -5.80
C ILE A 100 8.13 -0.54 -6.87
N ASN A 101 8.21 -1.56 -7.73
CA ASN A 101 9.18 -1.59 -8.81
C ASN A 101 8.95 -0.47 -9.83
N GLU A 102 7.70 -0.25 -10.25
CA GLU A 102 7.33 0.81 -11.19
C GLU A 102 7.60 2.21 -10.63
N PHE A 103 7.32 2.40 -9.34
CA PHE A 103 7.54 3.67 -8.67
C PHE A 103 9.02 4.03 -8.65
N TYR A 104 9.89 3.14 -8.18
CA TYR A 104 11.34 3.40 -8.15
C TYR A 104 11.98 3.49 -9.53
N ALA A 105 11.46 2.77 -10.51
CA ALA A 105 11.97 2.86 -11.88
C ALA A 105 11.69 4.20 -12.57
N ASN A 106 10.61 4.91 -12.18
CA ASN A 106 10.14 6.09 -12.90
C ASN A 106 10.10 7.37 -12.04
N PHE A 107 10.14 7.24 -10.70
CA PHE A 107 9.89 8.34 -9.76
C PHE A 107 10.84 8.29 -8.56
N SER A 108 12.11 7.93 -8.80
CA SER A 108 13.15 7.77 -7.76
C SER A 108 13.48 9.05 -6.97
N ASP A 109 13.09 10.21 -7.50
CA ASP A 109 13.33 11.51 -6.83
C ASP A 109 12.44 11.72 -5.60
N PHE A 110 11.39 10.90 -5.46
CA PHE A 110 10.52 10.94 -4.28
C PHE A 110 11.00 9.91 -3.24
N ASN A 111 11.74 10.36 -2.26
CA ASN A 111 12.04 9.53 -1.09
C ASN A 111 10.77 9.26 -0.30
N ASN A 112 10.57 8.01 0.11
CA ASN A 112 9.40 7.62 0.87
C ASN A 112 9.70 6.47 1.82
N VAL A 113 9.63 6.75 3.12
CA VAL A 113 9.94 5.80 4.19
C VAL A 113 9.12 4.50 4.09
N LEU A 114 7.85 4.59 3.69
CA LEU A 114 6.99 3.41 3.55
C LEU A 114 7.41 2.54 2.37
N PHE A 115 7.75 3.15 1.23
CA PHE A 115 8.18 2.40 0.05
C PHE A 115 9.56 1.78 0.23
N ASP A 116 10.47 2.45 0.93
CA ASP A 116 11.75 1.88 1.33
C ASP A 116 11.56 0.68 2.27
N TYR A 117 10.60 0.78 3.17
CA TYR A 117 10.22 -0.35 4.01
C TYR A 117 9.63 -1.51 3.20
N HIS A 118 8.77 -1.21 2.22
CA HIS A 118 8.25 -2.23 1.29
C HIS A 118 9.37 -2.94 0.52
N LYS A 119 10.39 -2.21 0.05
CA LYS A 119 11.57 -2.84 -0.59
C LYS A 119 12.24 -3.85 0.33
N LYS A 120 12.51 -3.46 1.58
CA LYS A 120 13.09 -4.35 2.59
C LYS A 120 12.25 -5.60 2.82
N ILE A 121 10.91 -5.45 2.89
CA ILE A 121 9.98 -6.57 3.05
C ILE A 121 10.01 -7.48 1.81
N ILE A 122 10.08 -6.91 0.60
CA ILE A 122 10.16 -7.65 -0.67
C ILE A 122 11.47 -8.44 -0.73
N GLU A 123 12.60 -7.82 -0.44
CA GLU A 123 13.93 -8.43 -0.42
C GLU A 123 14.02 -9.57 0.61
N ALA A 124 13.37 -9.41 1.76
CA ALA A 124 13.27 -10.45 2.78
C ALA A 124 12.29 -11.59 2.42
N GLY A 125 11.54 -11.48 1.31
CA GLY A 125 10.56 -12.49 0.88
C GLY A 125 9.25 -12.50 1.66
N HIS A 126 8.97 -11.44 2.42
CA HIS A 126 7.81 -11.38 3.33
C HIS A 126 6.63 -10.54 2.82
N PHE A 127 6.72 -9.96 1.63
CA PHE A 127 5.73 -8.99 1.15
C PHE A 127 4.32 -9.58 0.98
N GLU A 128 4.22 -10.85 0.62
CA GLU A 128 2.94 -11.55 0.56
C GLU A 128 2.29 -11.62 1.96
N ALA A 129 3.00 -12.16 2.95
CA ALA A 129 2.52 -12.27 4.33
C ALA A 129 2.19 -10.89 4.94
N TYR A 130 3.01 -9.87 4.65
CA TYR A 130 2.78 -8.50 5.06
C TYR A 130 1.43 -7.97 4.56
N ASN A 131 1.07 -8.19 3.30
CA ASN A 131 -0.20 -7.72 2.76
C ASN A 131 -1.40 -8.48 3.36
N TYR A 132 -1.27 -9.79 3.59
CA TYR A 132 -2.30 -10.55 4.29
C TYR A 132 -2.45 -10.10 5.75
N TRP A 133 -1.37 -9.67 6.40
CA TRP A 133 -1.41 -9.05 7.71
C TRP A 133 -2.09 -7.67 7.65
N LEU A 134 -1.71 -6.82 6.72
CA LEU A 134 -2.19 -5.44 6.60
C LEU A 134 -3.71 -5.39 6.34
N PHE A 135 -4.22 -6.25 5.47
CA PHE A 135 -5.61 -6.26 5.02
C PHE A 135 -6.48 -7.36 5.67
N ALA A 136 -5.99 -7.96 6.75
CA ALA A 136 -6.62 -9.14 7.36
C ALA A 136 -8.10 -8.94 7.70
N TYR A 137 -8.45 -7.77 8.22
CA TYR A 137 -9.81 -7.48 8.64
C TYR A 137 -10.74 -7.01 7.54
N GLY A 138 -10.22 -6.55 6.42
CA GLY A 138 -11.04 -6.23 5.24
C GLY A 138 -11.60 -7.46 4.53
N ASN A 139 -10.88 -8.62 4.60
CA ASN A 139 -11.36 -9.91 4.13
C ASN A 139 -10.84 -11.04 5.01
N ASN A 140 -11.45 -11.19 6.18
CA ASN A 140 -11.06 -12.18 7.18
C ASN A 140 -11.06 -13.63 6.64
N ALA A 141 -12.02 -13.97 5.78
CA ALA A 141 -12.12 -15.33 5.24
C ALA A 141 -10.91 -15.68 4.38
N GLN A 142 -10.53 -14.79 3.47
CA GLN A 142 -9.38 -15.00 2.59
C GLN A 142 -8.06 -14.94 3.38
N ALA A 143 -7.94 -14.00 4.32
CA ALA A 143 -6.75 -13.87 5.16
C ALA A 143 -6.52 -15.10 6.04
N ASN A 144 -7.55 -15.55 6.75
CA ASN A 144 -7.47 -16.73 7.61
C ASN A 144 -7.16 -18.01 6.81
N LYS A 145 -7.76 -18.16 5.63
CA LYS A 145 -7.45 -19.28 4.74
C LYS A 145 -5.98 -19.28 4.37
N TRP A 146 -5.46 -18.13 3.91
CA TRP A 146 -4.06 -17.99 3.51
C TRP A 146 -3.11 -18.29 4.68
N VAL A 147 -3.36 -17.74 5.87
CA VAL A 147 -2.55 -17.98 7.08
C VAL A 147 -2.50 -19.47 7.42
N LYS A 148 -3.65 -20.15 7.36
CA LYS A 148 -3.73 -21.59 7.61
C LYS A 148 -2.89 -22.40 6.62
N GLU A 149 -2.96 -22.06 5.34
CA GLU A 149 -2.24 -22.74 4.26
C GLU A 149 -0.74 -22.39 4.21
N ASN A 150 -0.35 -21.24 4.77
CA ASN A 150 1.01 -20.70 4.71
C ASN A 150 1.62 -20.41 6.10
N LYS A 151 1.31 -21.24 7.09
CA LYS A 151 1.71 -21.03 8.49
C LYS A 151 3.21 -20.71 8.65
N GLY A 152 4.09 -21.43 7.97
CA GLY A 152 5.54 -21.19 8.04
C GLY A 152 5.96 -19.82 7.52
N LYS A 153 5.36 -19.34 6.41
CA LYS A 153 5.60 -17.99 5.89
C LYS A 153 5.08 -16.92 6.86
N TRP A 154 3.91 -17.17 7.46
CA TRP A 154 3.30 -16.28 8.42
C TRP A 154 4.16 -16.12 9.67
N ASP A 155 4.56 -17.21 10.30
CA ASP A 155 5.38 -17.21 11.51
C ASP A 155 6.75 -16.53 11.24
N SER A 156 7.37 -16.83 10.10
CA SER A 156 8.62 -16.20 9.67
C SER A 156 8.47 -14.68 9.47
N PHE A 157 7.39 -14.24 8.85
CA PHE A 157 7.09 -12.82 8.69
C PHE A 157 6.90 -12.11 10.04
N LEU A 158 6.11 -12.68 10.94
CA LEU A 158 5.88 -12.06 12.25
C LEU A 158 7.17 -11.90 13.06
N LYS A 159 8.07 -12.90 13.01
CA LYS A 159 9.40 -12.82 13.61
C LYS A 159 10.21 -11.70 12.97
N TRP A 160 10.31 -11.69 11.63
CA TRP A 160 11.04 -10.69 10.88
C TRP A 160 10.53 -9.27 11.16
N LYS A 161 9.20 -9.06 11.16
CA LYS A 161 8.57 -7.76 11.43
C LYS A 161 8.92 -7.23 12.82
N LYS A 162 8.98 -8.09 13.83
CA LYS A 162 9.38 -7.71 15.19
C LYS A 162 10.83 -7.25 15.25
N GLU A 163 11.73 -7.89 14.50
CA GLU A 163 13.15 -7.58 14.45
C GLU A 163 13.47 -6.39 13.54
N ASN A 164 12.58 -6.07 12.61
CA ASN A 164 12.77 -5.04 11.59
C ASN A 164 11.59 -4.04 11.57
N PRO A 165 11.33 -3.29 12.63
CA PRO A 165 10.27 -2.28 12.63
C PRO A 165 10.56 -1.16 11.63
N ILE A 166 9.51 -0.54 11.09
CA ILE A 166 9.66 0.70 10.33
C ILE A 166 10.27 1.77 11.22
N LYS A 167 11.23 2.53 10.70
CA LYS A 167 11.90 3.61 11.43
C LYS A 167 11.62 4.93 10.74
N ILE A 168 10.91 5.81 11.43
CA ILE A 168 10.63 7.17 10.98
C ILE A 168 11.63 8.10 11.65
N THR A 169 12.36 8.87 10.85
CA THR A 169 13.32 9.87 11.31
C THR A 169 12.99 11.22 10.66
N GLN A 170 13.57 12.30 11.15
CA GLN A 170 13.40 13.63 10.53
C GLN A 170 13.96 13.72 9.09
N GLU A 171 14.84 12.78 8.73
CA GLU A 171 15.49 12.76 7.41
C GLU A 171 14.69 11.98 6.37
N ASN A 172 13.70 11.15 6.77
CA ASN A 172 12.95 10.28 5.88
C ASN A 172 11.42 10.50 5.88
N VAL A 173 10.98 11.65 6.46
CA VAL A 173 9.57 12.09 6.46
C VAL A 173 9.36 13.15 5.39
#